data_bbe79ca6b62dfece041c07d54905929f
#
_entry.id   bbe79ca6b62dfece041c07d54905929f
#
_cell.length_a   1.000
_cell.length_b   1.000
_cell.length_c   1.000
_cell.angle_alpha   90.00
_cell.angle_beta   90.00
_cell.angle_gamma   90.00
#
_symmetry.space_group_name_H-M   'P 1'
#
loop_
_entity.id
_entity.type
_entity.pdbx_description
1 polymer ?
#
loop_
_entity_poly.entity_id
_entity_poly.type
_entity_poly.pdbx_seq_one_letter_code
_entity_poly.pdbx_strand_id
1 'polypeptide(L)'
;RAAGGIPIPETMSAMRKFNEAFDELHAKKKWIHLFPESCRWDFYQPIRPFKKGAFTMAYRYNLPVLPLAISYREPGKIRKAFGVKHPLITIHIGKPLLMDTELSRKDACAKIRLESHKALCDLAGIVTNQWPAEGD
;
A
#
# COMPACT_ATOMS: atom_id res chain seq x y z
N ARG A 1 12.39 -15.34 8.16
CA ARG A 1 12.13 -13.89 8.41
C ARG A 1 13.32 -13.00 8.01
N ALA A 2 14.11 -13.39 7.06
CA ALA A 2 15.30 -12.64 6.63
C ALA A 2 15.04 -11.22 6.12
N ALA A 3 13.80 -10.93 5.69
CA ALA A 3 13.40 -9.62 5.15
C ALA A 3 12.48 -8.79 6.08
N GLY A 4 12.33 -9.15 7.35
CA GLY A 4 11.50 -8.42 8.31
C GLY A 4 9.98 -8.53 8.05
N GLY A 5 9.53 -9.43 7.16
CA GLY A 5 8.12 -9.59 6.83
C GLY A 5 7.30 -10.20 7.98
N ILE A 6 6.10 -9.67 8.21
CA ILE A 6 5.10 -10.25 9.11
C ILE A 6 4.10 -11.00 8.24
N PRO A 7 3.91 -12.32 8.43
CA PRO A 7 2.94 -13.07 7.65
C PRO A 7 1.51 -12.62 7.97
N ILE A 8 0.68 -12.51 6.92
CA ILE A 8 -0.76 -12.22 7.10
C ILE A 8 -1.42 -13.43 7.76
N PRO A 9 -2.20 -13.22 8.83
CA PRO A 9 -2.80 -14.32 9.58
C PRO A 9 -3.99 -14.93 8.83
N GLU A 10 -4.05 -16.25 8.78
CA GLU A 10 -5.18 -17.01 8.26
C GLU A 10 -6.06 -17.60 9.39
N THR A 11 -5.56 -17.63 10.62
CA THR A 11 -6.25 -18.18 11.78
C THR A 11 -6.32 -17.18 12.94
N MET A 12 -7.26 -17.36 13.86
CA MET A 12 -7.39 -16.51 15.05
C MET A 12 -6.15 -16.53 15.95
N SER A 13 -5.50 -17.68 16.09
CA SER A 13 -4.26 -17.77 16.88
C SER A 13 -3.09 -17.05 16.20
N ALA A 14 -3.01 -17.10 14.88
CA ALA A 14 -2.02 -16.34 14.11
C ALA A 14 -2.29 -14.82 14.15
N MET A 15 -3.56 -14.41 14.25
CA MET A 15 -3.93 -13.00 14.43
C MET A 15 -3.36 -12.39 15.70
N ARG A 16 -3.34 -13.15 16.81
CA ARG A 16 -2.72 -12.67 18.05
C ARG A 16 -1.23 -12.39 17.86
N LYS A 17 -0.49 -13.35 17.31
CA LYS A 17 0.95 -13.18 17.01
C LYS A 17 1.23 -12.05 16.02
N PHE A 18 0.35 -11.85 15.06
CA PHE A 18 0.42 -10.74 14.14
C PHE A 18 0.28 -9.39 14.86
N ASN A 19 -0.72 -9.27 15.75
CA ASN A 19 -0.93 -8.05 16.54
C ASN A 19 0.26 -7.79 17.48
N GLU A 20 0.77 -8.81 18.18
CA GLU A 20 1.94 -8.70 19.06
C GLU A 20 3.17 -8.17 18.27
N ALA A 21 3.43 -8.73 17.08
CA ALA A 21 4.52 -8.27 16.22
C ALA A 21 4.32 -6.83 15.72
N PHE A 22 3.07 -6.44 15.47
CA PHE A 22 2.74 -5.08 15.05
C PHE A 22 2.91 -4.09 16.22
N ASP A 23 2.47 -4.46 17.43
CA ASP A 23 2.66 -3.70 18.66
C ASP A 23 4.16 -3.42 18.92
N GLU A 24 5.02 -4.43 18.71
CA GLU A 24 6.48 -4.26 18.85
C GLU A 24 7.07 -3.27 17.82
N LEU A 25 6.64 -3.36 16.57
CA LEU A 25 7.11 -2.43 15.52
C LEU A 25 6.64 -1.00 15.78
N HIS A 26 5.40 -0.85 16.22
CA HIS A 26 4.84 0.44 16.60
C HIS A 26 5.60 1.05 17.79
N ALA A 27 5.85 0.27 18.84
CA ALA A 27 6.64 0.71 20.00
C ALA A 27 8.05 1.16 19.62
N LYS A 28 8.68 0.48 18.65
CA LYS A 28 9.99 0.83 18.09
C LYS A 28 9.94 1.98 17.08
N LYS A 29 8.78 2.59 16.82
CA LYS A 29 8.58 3.65 15.83
C LYS A 29 9.11 3.29 14.45
N LYS A 30 8.91 2.04 14.02
CA LYS A 30 9.34 1.57 12.70
C LYS A 30 8.30 1.88 11.63
N TRP A 31 8.78 2.17 10.44
CA TRP A 31 7.92 2.21 9.26
C TRP A 31 7.37 0.83 8.96
N ILE A 32 6.07 0.75 8.70
CA ILE A 32 5.39 -0.48 8.35
C ILE A 32 4.91 -0.34 6.91
N HIS A 33 5.44 -1.20 6.04
CA HIS A 33 5.06 -1.20 4.63
C HIS A 33 4.02 -2.28 4.39
N LEU A 34 2.91 -1.92 3.76
CA LEU A 34 1.80 -2.80 3.43
C LEU A 34 1.43 -2.67 1.95
N PHE A 35 1.05 -3.79 1.35
CA PHE A 35 0.51 -3.84 0.00
C PHE A 35 -1.00 -4.07 0.08
N PRO A 36 -1.83 -3.01 0.05
CA PRO A 36 -3.26 -3.13 0.30
C PRO A 36 -4.02 -3.83 -0.83
N GLU A 37 -3.44 -3.94 -2.01
CA GLU A 37 -4.00 -4.69 -3.15
C GLU A 37 -4.01 -6.20 -2.93
N SER A 38 -3.25 -6.72 -1.96
CA SER A 38 -3.14 -8.15 -1.58
C SER A 38 -2.69 -9.09 -2.70
N CYS A 39 -2.24 -8.57 -3.82
CA CYS A 39 -1.69 -9.32 -4.94
C CYS A 39 -0.63 -8.50 -5.66
N ARG A 40 0.26 -9.21 -6.34
CA ARG A 40 1.31 -8.61 -7.15
C ARG A 40 1.24 -9.21 -8.55
N TRP A 41 1.25 -8.34 -9.57
CA TRP A 41 1.50 -8.71 -10.95
C TRP A 41 2.69 -7.91 -11.44
N ASP A 42 3.63 -8.58 -12.06
CA ASP A 42 4.84 -7.93 -12.54
C ASP A 42 4.51 -6.91 -13.63
N PHE A 43 5.03 -5.70 -13.44
CA PHE A 43 4.87 -4.57 -14.37
C PHE A 43 3.42 -4.17 -14.67
N TYR A 44 2.48 -4.53 -13.80
CA TYR A 44 1.09 -4.17 -13.95
C TYR A 44 0.83 -2.78 -13.39
N GLN A 45 0.33 -1.86 -14.21
CA GLN A 45 0.19 -0.45 -13.87
C GLN A 45 -1.16 -0.10 -13.19
N PRO A 46 -2.33 -0.65 -13.61
CA PRO A 46 -3.59 -0.34 -12.96
C PRO A 46 -3.60 -0.72 -11.47
N ILE A 47 -4.23 0.13 -10.64
CA ILE A 47 -4.28 -0.06 -9.19
C ILE A 47 -5.58 -0.77 -8.81
N ARG A 48 -5.48 -1.89 -8.12
CA ARG A 48 -6.61 -2.70 -7.71
C ARG A 48 -7.31 -2.12 -6.48
N PRO A 49 -8.54 -2.54 -6.20
CA PRO A 49 -9.22 -2.18 -4.96
C PRO A 49 -8.41 -2.59 -3.74
N PHE A 50 -8.41 -1.75 -2.72
CA PHE A 50 -7.64 -1.99 -1.51
C PHE A 50 -8.43 -2.81 -0.49
N LYS A 51 -7.76 -3.78 0.14
CA LYS A 51 -8.30 -4.54 1.27
C LYS A 51 -8.29 -3.69 2.54
N LYS A 52 -9.29 -3.91 3.42
CA LYS A 52 -9.54 -3.11 4.63
C LYS A 52 -8.43 -3.22 5.69
N GLY A 53 -7.66 -4.32 5.70
CA GLY A 53 -6.73 -4.67 6.78
C GLY A 53 -5.71 -3.58 7.11
N ALA A 54 -5.04 -3.01 6.08
CA ALA A 54 -4.05 -1.95 6.27
C ALA A 54 -4.63 -0.72 6.97
N PHE A 55 -5.82 -0.29 6.57
CA PHE A 55 -6.49 0.91 7.09
C PHE A 55 -7.07 0.68 8.49
N THR A 56 -7.51 -0.54 8.79
CA THR A 56 -7.90 -0.94 10.15
C THR A 56 -6.73 -0.86 11.12
N MET A 57 -5.54 -1.27 10.68
CA MET A 57 -4.32 -1.15 11.50
C MET A 57 -3.91 0.32 11.64
N ALA A 58 -3.95 1.12 10.58
CA ALA A 58 -3.67 2.54 10.65
C ALA A 58 -4.62 3.26 11.64
N TYR A 59 -5.92 2.94 11.61
CA TYR A 59 -6.90 3.46 12.57
C TYR A 59 -6.57 3.06 14.01
N ARG A 60 -6.31 1.74 14.25
CA ARG A 60 -6.04 1.20 15.59
C ARG A 60 -4.88 1.90 16.28
N TYR A 61 -3.84 2.25 15.53
CA TYR A 61 -2.63 2.86 16.07
C TYR A 61 -2.54 4.37 15.81
N ASN A 62 -3.60 4.97 15.28
CA ASN A 62 -3.63 6.39 14.86
C ASN A 62 -2.40 6.79 14.02
N LEU A 63 -2.09 5.95 13.02
CA LEU A 63 -0.94 6.17 12.15
C LEU A 63 -1.34 6.89 10.86
N PRO A 64 -0.52 7.83 10.39
CA PRO A 64 -0.68 8.39 9.07
C PRO A 64 -0.41 7.32 7.99
N VAL A 65 -1.14 7.41 6.88
CA VAL A 65 -0.91 6.58 5.71
C VAL A 65 -0.12 7.37 4.69
N LEU A 66 1.06 6.88 4.32
CA LEU A 66 1.91 7.48 3.30
C LEU A 66 1.75 6.71 1.98
N PRO A 67 1.05 7.28 0.96
CA PRO A 67 0.91 6.63 -0.33
C PRO A 67 2.25 6.57 -1.08
N LEU A 68 2.59 5.37 -1.55
CA LEU A 68 3.78 5.12 -2.39
C LEU A 68 3.32 4.43 -3.68
N ALA A 69 3.39 5.13 -4.80
CA ALA A 69 3.07 4.54 -6.11
C ALA A 69 4.33 4.12 -6.84
N ILE A 70 4.24 2.99 -7.54
CA ILE A 70 5.30 2.49 -8.41
C ILE A 70 4.82 2.65 -9.85
N SER A 71 5.61 3.32 -10.68
CA SER A 71 5.38 3.37 -12.12
C SER A 71 6.54 2.76 -12.90
N TYR A 72 6.25 2.30 -14.10
CA TYR A 72 7.20 1.63 -14.98
C TYR A 72 7.42 2.45 -16.23
N ARG A 73 8.66 2.54 -16.67
CA ARG A 73 9.02 3.20 -17.92
C ARG A 73 9.99 2.36 -18.72
N GLU A 74 9.84 2.39 -20.04
CA GLU A 74 10.75 1.68 -20.92
C GLU A 74 12.19 2.22 -20.82
N PRO A 75 13.20 1.34 -20.81
CA PRO A 75 14.58 1.75 -20.88
C PRO A 75 14.85 2.42 -22.24
N GLY A 76 15.54 3.56 -22.22
CA GLY A 76 15.95 4.25 -23.43
C GLY A 76 16.88 3.39 -24.32
N LYS A 77 17.06 3.79 -25.58
CA LYS A 77 17.84 3.06 -26.60
C LYS A 77 19.24 2.66 -26.12
N ILE A 78 19.94 3.57 -25.44
CA ILE A 78 21.28 3.32 -24.90
C ILE A 78 21.26 2.19 -23.88
N ARG A 79 20.33 2.21 -22.92
CA ARG A 79 20.22 1.16 -21.88
C ARG A 79 19.80 -0.19 -22.47
N LYS A 80 18.94 -0.18 -23.50
CA LYS A 80 18.60 -1.40 -24.26
C LYS A 80 19.83 -1.99 -24.96
N ALA A 81 20.70 -1.16 -25.54
CA ALA A 81 21.96 -1.61 -26.14
C ALA A 81 22.92 -2.23 -25.12
N PHE A 82 22.89 -1.80 -23.85
CA PHE A 82 23.63 -2.43 -22.74
C PHE A 82 22.90 -3.62 -22.11
N GLY A 83 21.87 -4.19 -22.75
CA GLY A 83 21.21 -5.42 -22.32
C GLY A 83 20.14 -5.23 -21.25
N VAL A 84 19.73 -3.99 -20.91
CA VAL A 84 18.62 -3.76 -19.97
C VAL A 84 17.29 -4.11 -20.66
N LYS A 85 16.69 -5.22 -20.28
CA LYS A 85 15.46 -5.75 -20.87
C LYS A 85 14.19 -5.43 -20.06
N HIS A 86 14.35 -5.09 -18.78
CA HIS A 86 13.22 -4.83 -17.89
C HIS A 86 12.88 -3.36 -17.81
N PRO A 87 11.60 -3.01 -17.60
CA PRO A 87 11.19 -1.65 -17.35
C PRO A 87 11.93 -1.03 -16.15
N LEU A 88 12.23 0.26 -16.25
CA LEU A 88 12.79 1.02 -15.14
C LEU A 88 11.67 1.37 -14.15
N ILE A 89 11.96 1.24 -12.87
CA ILE A 89 11.02 1.55 -11.79
C ILE A 89 11.20 3.01 -11.36
N THR A 90 10.09 3.72 -11.19
CA THR A 90 10.04 5.02 -10.52
C THR A 90 9.14 4.89 -9.31
N ILE A 91 9.60 5.33 -8.15
CA ILE A 91 8.82 5.38 -6.91
C ILE A 91 8.36 6.82 -6.71
N HIS A 92 7.06 7.01 -6.58
CA HIS A 92 6.43 8.28 -6.30
C HIS A 92 5.96 8.29 -4.85
N ILE A 93 6.34 9.31 -4.09
CA ILE A 93 5.98 9.45 -2.69
C ILE A 93 4.94 10.56 -2.57
N GLY A 94 3.78 10.23 -2.04
CA GLY A 94 2.69 11.18 -1.82
C GLY A 94 2.79 11.93 -0.50
N LYS A 95 1.76 12.72 -0.20
CA LYS A 95 1.63 13.37 1.09
C LYS A 95 1.01 12.41 2.11
N PRO A 96 1.40 12.48 3.40
CA PRO A 96 0.75 11.69 4.43
C PRO A 96 -0.73 12.03 4.53
N LEU A 97 -1.57 11.00 4.57
CA LEU A 97 -3.00 11.10 4.83
C LEU A 97 -3.23 10.80 6.31
N LEU A 98 -3.94 11.68 6.99
CA LEU A 98 -4.23 11.54 8.42
C LEU A 98 -5.57 10.83 8.61
N MET A 99 -5.66 10.02 9.66
CA MET A 99 -6.89 9.37 10.05
C MET A 99 -7.86 10.40 10.63
N ASP A 100 -9.10 10.37 10.15
CA ASP A 100 -10.17 11.22 10.69
C ASP A 100 -10.74 10.55 11.95
N THR A 101 -10.36 11.08 13.11
CA THR A 101 -10.76 10.52 14.42
C THR A 101 -12.16 10.94 14.86
N GLU A 102 -12.81 11.88 14.16
CA GLU A 102 -14.19 12.28 14.46
C GLU A 102 -15.22 11.34 13.86
N LEU A 103 -14.81 10.57 12.83
CA LEU A 103 -15.66 9.59 12.19
C LEU A 103 -15.69 8.25 12.93
N SER A 104 -16.75 7.47 12.71
CA SER A 104 -16.75 6.08 13.14
C SER A 104 -15.57 5.32 12.52
N ARG A 105 -15.07 4.28 13.22
CA ARG A 105 -13.98 3.44 12.69
C ARG A 105 -14.27 2.95 11.26
N LYS A 106 -15.51 2.57 10.98
CA LYS A 106 -15.92 2.06 9.67
C LYS A 106 -15.76 3.15 8.61
N ASP A 107 -16.27 4.35 8.88
CA ASP A 107 -16.28 5.46 7.94
C ASP A 107 -14.89 6.07 7.77
N ALA A 108 -14.12 6.21 8.86
CA ALA A 108 -12.73 6.67 8.81
C ALA A 108 -11.85 5.73 7.96
N CYS A 109 -11.97 4.40 8.16
CA CYS A 109 -11.23 3.43 7.35
C CYS A 109 -11.68 3.42 5.88
N ALA A 110 -12.98 3.60 5.61
CA ALA A 110 -13.49 3.70 4.24
C ALA A 110 -12.96 4.96 3.55
N LYS A 111 -13.05 6.10 4.21
CA LYS A 111 -12.57 7.40 3.71
C LYS A 111 -11.09 7.33 3.34
N ILE A 112 -10.22 6.98 4.30
CA ILE A 112 -8.77 6.97 4.05
C ILE A 112 -8.36 5.92 3.02
N ARG A 113 -9.11 4.81 2.90
CA ARG A 113 -8.91 3.81 1.86
C ARG A 113 -9.13 4.39 0.47
N LEU A 114 -10.24 5.10 0.27
CA LEU A 114 -10.58 5.75 -1.01
C LEU A 114 -9.59 6.87 -1.33
N GLU A 115 -9.27 7.72 -0.36
CA GLU A 115 -8.29 8.79 -0.52
C GLU A 115 -6.90 8.25 -0.88
N SER A 116 -6.48 7.15 -0.24
CA SER A 116 -5.20 6.49 -0.56
C SER A 116 -5.21 5.91 -1.96
N HIS A 117 -6.29 5.25 -2.38
CA HIS A 117 -6.42 4.70 -3.73
C HIS A 117 -6.34 5.81 -4.79
N LYS A 118 -7.09 6.89 -4.59
CA LYS A 118 -7.05 8.07 -5.47
C LYS A 118 -5.64 8.67 -5.52
N ALA A 119 -5.01 8.87 -4.37
CA ALA A 119 -3.65 9.41 -4.29
C ALA A 119 -2.64 8.55 -5.05
N LEU A 120 -2.77 7.21 -5.01
CA LEU A 120 -1.90 6.33 -5.78
C LEU A 120 -2.16 6.45 -7.29
N CYS A 121 -3.41 6.54 -7.73
CA CYS A 121 -3.74 6.77 -9.14
C CYS A 121 -3.14 8.09 -9.64
N ASP A 122 -3.32 9.17 -8.88
CA ASP A 122 -2.78 10.49 -9.21
C ASP A 122 -1.25 10.46 -9.30
N LEU A 123 -0.57 9.86 -8.34
CA LEU A 123 0.89 9.71 -8.30
C LEU A 123 1.43 8.86 -9.44
N ALA A 124 0.71 7.82 -9.82
CA ALA A 124 1.09 6.94 -10.93
C ALA A 124 0.75 7.52 -12.32
N GLY A 125 0.06 8.67 -12.36
CA GLY A 125 -0.40 9.29 -13.62
C GLY A 125 -1.55 8.54 -14.30
N ILE A 126 -2.35 7.78 -13.52
CA ILE A 126 -3.47 7.01 -14.04
C ILE A 126 -4.71 7.89 -14.08
N VAL A 127 -5.07 8.38 -15.26
CA VAL A 127 -6.27 9.22 -15.47
C VAL A 127 -7.57 8.40 -15.37
N THR A 128 -7.55 7.21 -15.97
CA THR A 128 -8.69 6.27 -15.92
C THR A 128 -8.19 4.94 -15.43
N ASN A 129 -8.59 4.55 -14.23
CA ASN A 129 -8.20 3.26 -13.67
C ASN A 129 -9.16 2.16 -14.14
N GLN A 130 -8.61 1.00 -14.50
CA GLN A 130 -9.38 -0.17 -14.95
C GLN A 130 -10.22 -0.77 -13.83
N TRP A 131 -9.80 -0.60 -12.57
CA TRP A 131 -10.48 -1.15 -11.40
C TRP A 131 -11.22 -0.07 -10.64
N PRO A 132 -12.41 -0.35 -10.09
CA PRO A 132 -13.07 0.56 -9.17
C PRO A 132 -12.24 0.71 -7.88
N ALA A 133 -12.37 1.85 -7.22
CA ALA A 133 -11.69 2.06 -5.93
C ALA A 133 -12.26 1.18 -4.81
N GLU A 134 -13.53 0.80 -4.93
CA GLU A 134 -14.21 -0.11 -4.02
C GLU A 134 -14.22 -1.52 -4.59
N GLY A 135 -13.74 -2.45 -3.81
CA GLY A 135 -13.81 -3.89 -4.05
C GLY A 135 -14.11 -4.60 -2.74
N ASP A 136 -14.79 -5.74 -2.82
CA ASP A 136 -15.18 -6.57 -1.69
C ASP A 136 -14.00 -7.04 -0.82
#